data_7c956b9f456de314b0e3e2b89939238a
#
_entry.id   7c956b9f456de314b0e3e2b89939238a
#
_cell.length_a   1.000
_cell.length_b   1.000
_cell.length_c   1.000
_cell.angle_alpha   90.00
_cell.angle_beta   90.00
_cell.angle_gamma   90.00
#
_symmetry.space_group_name_H-M   'P 1'
#
loop_
_entity.id
_entity.type
_entity.pdbx_description
1 polymer ?
#
loop_
_entity_poly.entity_id
_entity_poly.type
_entity_poly.pdbx_seq_one_letter_code
_entity_poly.pdbx_strand_id
1 'polypeptide(L)' 'MKPINMIKHGLNARMVLVLEMLEKGDQTATSMASDMLSKVSITAISDKLFAKQLITRCRGKKDRREVIISITDKGRNILK' A
#
# COMPACT_ATOMS: atom_id res chain seq x y z
N MET A 1 13.01 8.12 -8.84
CA MET A 1 13.49 6.93 -8.13
C MET A 1 14.14 7.32 -6.80
N LYS A 2 13.81 6.62 -5.71
CA LYS A 2 14.30 7.02 -4.39
C LYS A 2 14.70 5.81 -3.55
N PRO A 3 15.72 5.05 -3.97
CA PRO A 3 16.12 3.82 -3.27
C PRO A 3 16.62 4.07 -1.85
N ILE A 4 17.21 5.22 -1.60
CA ILE A 4 17.73 5.57 -0.28
C ILE A 4 16.61 5.61 0.75
N ASN A 5 15.45 6.14 0.36
CA ASN A 5 14.30 6.22 1.26
C ASN A 5 13.76 4.83 1.65
N MET A 6 13.83 3.87 0.73
CA MET A 6 13.42 2.51 1.03
C MET A 6 14.27 1.90 2.14
N ILE A 7 15.59 2.04 2.04
CA ILE A 7 16.52 1.50 3.02
C ILE A 7 16.32 2.19 4.36
N LYS A 8 16.20 3.50 4.36
CA LYS A 8 16.09 4.30 5.57
C LYS A 8 14.84 3.98 6.39
N HIS A 9 13.74 3.64 5.70
CA HIS A 9 12.46 3.38 6.36
C HIS A 9 12.15 1.89 6.51
N GLY A 10 13.10 1.02 6.17
CA GLY A 10 12.89 -0.42 6.27
C GLY A 10 11.91 -0.98 5.25
N LEU A 11 11.76 -0.30 4.12
CA LEU A 11 10.85 -0.71 3.07
C LEU A 11 11.60 -1.46 1.97
N ASN A 12 10.91 -2.37 1.29
CA ASN A 12 11.43 -3.00 0.10
C ASN A 12 10.74 -2.42 -1.14
N ALA A 13 11.21 -2.82 -2.33
CA ALA A 13 10.69 -2.28 -3.58
C ALA A 13 9.18 -2.50 -3.73
N ARG A 14 8.69 -3.66 -3.28
CA ARG A 14 7.26 -3.98 -3.40
C ARG A 14 6.40 -3.07 -2.52
N MET A 15 6.88 -2.78 -1.31
CA MET A 15 6.17 -1.89 -0.40
C MET A 15 6.07 -0.49 -0.99
N VAL A 16 7.17 0.01 -1.56
CA VAL A 16 7.18 1.32 -2.21
C VAL A 16 6.24 1.32 -3.41
N LEU A 17 6.23 0.24 -4.19
CA LEU A 17 5.33 0.15 -5.34
C LEU A 17 3.87 0.27 -4.92
N VAL A 18 3.48 -0.43 -3.86
CA VAL A 18 2.11 -0.36 -3.36
C VAL A 18 1.78 1.07 -2.90
N LEU A 19 2.70 1.72 -2.18
CA LEU A 19 2.49 3.10 -1.76
C LEU A 19 2.32 4.05 -2.96
N GLU A 20 3.13 3.87 -4.01
CA GLU A 20 3.02 4.68 -5.20
C GLU A 20 1.67 4.48 -5.91
N MET A 21 1.19 3.25 -5.94
CA MET A 21 -0.13 2.97 -6.51
C MET A 21 -1.23 3.68 -5.71
N LEU A 22 -1.11 3.70 -4.39
CA LEU A 22 -2.09 4.34 -3.53
C LEU A 22 -1.99 5.87 -3.56
N GLU A 23 -0.84 6.41 -3.91
CA GLU A 23 -0.69 7.86 -4.03
C GLU A 23 -1.62 8.43 -5.09
N LYS A 24 -1.96 7.63 -6.08
CA LYS A 24 -2.87 8.05 -7.16
C LYS A 24 -4.34 8.01 -6.74
N GLY A 25 -4.65 7.31 -5.65
CA GLY A 25 -6.02 7.20 -5.16
C GLY A 25 -6.21 5.92 -4.36
N ASP A 26 -7.28 5.86 -3.60
CA ASP A 26 -7.62 4.68 -2.81
C ASP A 26 -7.88 3.48 -3.72
N GLN A 27 -7.45 2.30 -3.29
CA GLN A 27 -7.62 1.09 -4.08
C GLN A 27 -7.90 -0.11 -3.19
N THR A 28 -8.41 -1.16 -3.80
CA THR A 28 -8.60 -2.45 -3.12
C THR A 28 -7.42 -3.35 -3.45
N ALA A 29 -7.25 -4.43 -2.67
CA ALA A 29 -6.23 -5.41 -2.98
C ALA A 29 -6.46 -6.02 -4.36
N THR A 30 -7.72 -6.25 -4.72
CA THR A 30 -8.06 -6.81 -6.02
C THR A 30 -7.66 -5.88 -7.16
N SER A 31 -7.89 -4.57 -7.00
CA SER A 31 -7.57 -3.61 -8.05
C SER A 31 -6.06 -3.43 -8.21
N MET A 32 -5.29 -3.67 -7.16
CA MET A 32 -3.82 -3.58 -7.23
C MET A 32 -3.16 -4.87 -7.68
N ALA A 33 -3.87 -5.99 -7.62
CA ALA A 33 -3.32 -7.27 -8.01
C ALA A 33 -2.96 -7.28 -9.51
N SER A 34 -1.83 -7.89 -9.83
CA SER A 34 -1.34 -7.96 -11.21
C SER A 34 -0.48 -9.21 -11.35
N ASP A 35 0.10 -9.39 -12.54
CA ASP A 35 1.01 -10.51 -12.79
C ASP A 35 2.24 -10.44 -11.89
N MET A 36 2.65 -9.24 -11.49
CA MET A 36 3.82 -9.03 -10.64
C MET A 36 3.50 -9.16 -9.16
N LEU A 37 2.26 -8.81 -8.77
CA LEU A 37 1.85 -8.83 -7.37
C LEU A 37 0.50 -9.54 -7.24
N SER A 38 0.51 -10.71 -6.61
CA SER A 38 -0.74 -11.44 -6.37
C SER A 38 -1.53 -10.75 -5.26
N LYS A 39 -2.82 -11.07 -5.18
CA LYS A 39 -3.67 -10.54 -4.12
C LYS A 39 -3.15 -10.91 -2.74
N VAL A 40 -2.61 -12.12 -2.58
CA VAL A 40 -2.02 -12.58 -1.32
C VAL A 40 -0.81 -11.73 -0.96
N SER A 41 0.06 -11.45 -1.95
CA SER A 41 1.23 -10.61 -1.72
C SER A 41 0.83 -9.20 -1.30
N ILE A 42 -0.16 -8.63 -1.96
CA ILE A 42 -0.65 -7.29 -1.62
C ILE A 42 -1.21 -7.25 -0.20
N THR A 43 -1.94 -8.28 0.20
CA THR A 43 -2.47 -8.36 1.56
C THR A 43 -1.33 -8.39 2.59
N ALA A 44 -0.31 -9.21 2.36
CA ALA A 44 0.84 -9.29 3.25
C ALA A 44 1.60 -7.97 3.33
N ILE A 45 1.80 -7.31 2.17
CA ILE A 45 2.46 -6.01 2.11
C ILE A 45 1.63 -4.97 2.85
N SER A 46 0.31 -4.98 2.65
CA SER A 46 -0.59 -4.03 3.32
C SER A 46 -0.54 -4.19 4.83
N ASP A 47 -0.46 -5.42 5.33
CA ASP A 47 -0.35 -5.64 6.78
C ASP A 47 0.90 -4.97 7.34
N LYS A 48 2.02 -5.08 6.65
CA LYS A 48 3.27 -4.46 7.08
C LYS A 48 3.20 -2.94 7.01
N LEU A 49 2.62 -2.40 5.95
CA LEU A 49 2.46 -0.95 5.80
C LEU A 49 1.50 -0.39 6.84
N PHE A 50 0.44 -1.12 7.14
CA PHE A 50 -0.51 -0.70 8.16
C PHE A 50 0.15 -0.65 9.53
N ALA A 51 0.98 -1.65 9.86
CA ALA A 51 1.72 -1.67 11.11
C ALA A 51 2.66 -0.47 11.25
N LYS A 52 3.17 0.03 10.14
CA LYS A 52 4.04 1.22 10.11
C LYS A 52 3.24 2.52 10.02
N GLN A 53 1.91 2.44 9.99
CA GLN A 53 1.03 3.61 9.89
C GLN A 53 1.17 4.38 8.57
N LEU A 54 1.60 3.69 7.53
CA LEU A 54 1.77 4.28 6.21
C LEU A 54 0.50 4.22 5.37
N ILE A 55 -0.42 3.36 5.75
CA ILE A 55 -1.72 3.22 5.10
C ILE A 55 -2.81 3.06 6.14
N THR A 56 -4.04 3.27 5.71
CA THR A 56 -5.23 2.91 6.48
C THR A 56 -6.05 1.95 5.65
N ARG A 57 -6.93 1.21 6.33
CA ARG A 57 -7.81 0.25 5.68
C ARG A 57 -9.22 0.43 6.20
N CYS A 58 -10.21 0.35 5.31
CA CYS A 58 -11.61 0.40 5.71
C CYS A 58 -12.41 -0.51 4.80
N ARG A 59 -13.59 -0.92 5.26
CA ARG A 59 -14.44 -1.78 4.47
C ARG A 59 -15.24 -0.96 3.47
N GLY A 60 -15.49 -1.56 2.30
CA GLY A 60 -16.30 -0.91 1.27
C GLY A 60 -17.72 -0.71 1.74
N LYS A 61 -18.35 0.34 1.27
CA LYS A 61 -19.74 0.67 1.65
C LYS A 61 -20.74 -0.28 1.00
N LYS A 62 -20.49 -0.68 -0.24
CA LYS A 62 -21.39 -1.55 -0.99
C LYS A 62 -21.12 -3.02 -0.74
N ASP A 63 -19.88 -3.40 -0.56
CA ASP A 63 -19.49 -4.78 -0.31
C ASP A 63 -18.51 -4.80 0.87
N ARG A 64 -18.96 -5.36 1.98
CA ARG A 64 -18.15 -5.42 3.20
C ARG A 64 -16.96 -6.37 3.08
N ARG A 65 -16.95 -7.23 2.06
CA ARG A 65 -15.80 -8.10 1.82
C ARG A 65 -14.67 -7.37 1.14
N GLU A 66 -14.98 -6.22 0.59
CA GLU A 66 -13.98 -5.38 -0.07
C GLU A 66 -13.28 -4.51 0.94
N VAL A 67 -11.95 -4.50 0.94
CA VAL A 67 -11.16 -3.66 1.82
C VAL A 67 -10.52 -2.56 0.98
N ILE A 68 -10.84 -1.32 1.31
CA ILE A 68 -10.31 -0.16 0.62
C ILE A 68 -9.08 0.31 1.37
N ILE A 69 -7.98 0.45 0.65
CA ILE A 69 -6.68 0.82 1.20
C ILE A 69 -6.37 2.25 0.76
N SER A 70 -5.96 3.07 1.73
CA SER A 70 -5.64 4.48 1.48
C SER A 70 -4.26 4.79 2.03
N ILE A 71 -3.51 5.67 1.36
CA ILE A 71 -2.21 6.11 1.85
C ILE A 71 -2.41 7.22 2.89
N THR A 72 -1.55 7.23 3.93
CA THR A 72 -1.56 8.28 4.94
C THR A 72 -0.58 9.39 4.54
N ASP A 73 -0.64 10.52 5.25
CA ASP A 73 0.32 11.60 5.05
C ASP A 73 1.75 11.11 5.30
N LYS A 74 1.92 10.24 6.31
CA LYS A 74 3.21 9.65 6.61
C LYS A 74 3.72 8.82 5.42
N GLY A 75 2.82 8.05 4.80
CA GLY A 75 3.16 7.26 3.63
C GLY A 75 3.57 8.13 2.45
N ARG A 76 2.86 9.24 2.23
CA ARG A 76 3.20 10.18 1.16
C ARG A 76 4.55 10.85 1.40
N ASN A 77 4.84 11.18 2.64
CA ASN A 77 6.11 11.82 2.98
C ASN A 77 7.30 10.92 2.68
N ILE A 78 7.14 9.61 2.85
CA ILE A 78 8.19 8.66 2.53
C ILE A 78 8.51 8.64 1.04
N LEU A 79 7.50 8.88 0.19
CA LEU A 79 7.67 8.87 -1.26
C LEU A 79 8.30 10.15 -1.82
N LYS A 80 8.41 11.19 -1.02
CA LYS A 80 8.99 12.46 -1.49
C LYS A 80 10.52 12.39 -1.62
#